data_eb72e5a5f2d4a2503d31d5d118833451
#
_entry.id   eb72e5a5f2d4a2503d31d5d118833451
#
_cell.length_a   1.000
_cell.length_b   1.000
_cell.length_c   1.000
_cell.angle_alpha   90.00
_cell.angle_beta   90.00
_cell.angle_gamma   90.00
#
_symmetry.space_group_name_H-M   'P 1'
#
loop_
_entity.id
_entity.type
_entity.pdbx_description
1 polymer ?
#
loop_
_entity_poly.entity_id
_entity_poly.type
_entity_poly.pdbx_seq_one_letter_code
_entity_poly.pdbx_strand_id
1 'polypeptide(L)'
;MIIVGGGIVGASFAYHAHLRGVSEITQITGTLSTDKEQATSNTWGWVNGYSPNDKKYAAFRLANLKYWPKLIEDIKHLTSSSKGAFFWDMDKDDLSETIAQHQSWGHSVSDVRKLKLEEYLPNLYNRPEIAGFGENDLAIEGSKAADVLIKASGSRIKKFNVNKLIFKENKVIGVETDQGIIYSNEVIIAAGLGTPDLLSTININFKMSSTL
;
A
#
# COMPACT_ATOMS: atom_id res chain seq x y z
N MET A 1 -9.69 -19.11 4.78
CA MET A 1 -9.11 -17.84 5.33
C MET A 1 -10.07 -16.68 5.10
N ILE A 2 -10.27 -15.82 6.11
CA ILE A 2 -11.00 -14.55 5.97
C ILE A 2 -9.97 -13.39 5.95
N ILE A 3 -10.17 -12.41 5.07
CA ILE A 3 -9.44 -11.14 5.06
C ILE A 3 -10.46 -10.01 5.26
N VAL A 4 -10.30 -9.24 6.33
CA VAL A 4 -11.13 -8.07 6.62
C VAL A 4 -10.49 -6.83 6.03
N GLY A 5 -11.08 -6.31 4.97
CA GLY A 5 -10.61 -5.14 4.22
C GLY A 5 -10.34 -5.42 2.75
N GLY A 6 -10.85 -4.53 1.88
CA GLY A 6 -10.71 -4.58 0.42
C GLY A 6 -9.74 -3.57 -0.16
N GLY A 7 -8.97 -2.87 0.67
CA GLY A 7 -7.92 -1.96 0.22
C GLY A 7 -6.67 -2.68 -0.31
N ILE A 8 -5.67 -1.92 -0.75
CA ILE A 8 -4.45 -2.46 -1.37
C ILE A 8 -3.71 -3.48 -0.49
N VAL A 9 -3.74 -3.31 0.84
CA VAL A 9 -3.09 -4.24 1.78
C VAL A 9 -3.81 -5.59 1.80
N GLY A 10 -5.15 -5.60 1.95
CA GLY A 10 -5.96 -6.82 1.92
C GLY A 10 -5.89 -7.52 0.56
N ALA A 11 -5.94 -6.76 -0.53
CA ALA A 11 -5.82 -7.25 -1.89
C ALA A 11 -4.45 -7.93 -2.14
N SER A 12 -3.37 -7.28 -1.72
CA SER A 12 -2.01 -7.83 -1.82
C SER A 12 -1.87 -9.12 -1.00
N PHE A 13 -2.41 -9.12 0.23
CA PHE A 13 -2.38 -10.32 1.07
C PHE A 13 -3.12 -11.48 0.42
N ALA A 14 -4.32 -11.23 -0.12
CA ALA A 14 -5.12 -12.24 -0.82
C ALA A 14 -4.35 -12.85 -1.99
N TYR A 15 -3.76 -12.01 -2.84
CA TYR A 15 -2.98 -12.46 -3.98
C TYR A 15 -1.77 -13.32 -3.56
N HIS A 16 -0.99 -12.88 -2.58
CA HIS A 16 0.16 -13.63 -2.12
C HIS A 16 -0.19 -14.89 -1.35
N ALA A 17 -1.32 -14.94 -0.65
CA ALA A 17 -1.86 -16.15 -0.04
C ALA A 17 -2.26 -17.18 -1.13
N HIS A 18 -2.93 -16.71 -2.18
CA HIS A 18 -3.27 -17.55 -3.33
C HIS A 18 -2.02 -18.17 -3.98
N LEU A 19 -0.98 -17.37 -4.24
CA LEU A 19 0.30 -17.85 -4.80
C LEU A 19 0.98 -18.92 -3.90
N ARG A 20 0.65 -18.94 -2.60
CA ARG A 20 1.14 -19.95 -1.65
C ARG A 20 0.20 -21.14 -1.48
N GLY A 21 -0.80 -21.27 -2.34
CA GLY A 21 -1.71 -22.41 -2.37
C GLY A 21 -2.94 -22.29 -1.48
N VAL A 22 -3.23 -21.11 -0.91
CA VAL A 22 -4.48 -20.90 -0.19
C VAL A 22 -5.61 -20.77 -1.21
N SER A 23 -6.46 -21.79 -1.31
CA SER A 23 -7.52 -21.89 -2.34
C SER A 23 -8.83 -21.20 -1.93
N GLU A 24 -9.13 -21.13 -0.63
CA GLU A 24 -10.37 -20.55 -0.13
C GLU A 24 -10.12 -19.25 0.62
N ILE A 25 -10.25 -18.14 -0.09
CA ILE A 25 -10.08 -16.80 0.46
C ILE A 25 -11.41 -16.05 0.34
N THR A 26 -11.91 -15.55 1.47
CA THR A 26 -13.06 -14.65 1.52
C THR A 26 -12.58 -13.28 2.00
N GLN A 27 -12.71 -12.27 1.15
CA GLN A 27 -12.50 -10.88 1.56
C GLN A 27 -13.84 -10.25 1.96
N ILE A 28 -13.87 -9.64 3.14
CA ILE A 28 -15.04 -8.96 3.67
C ILE A 28 -14.71 -7.48 3.77
N THR A 29 -15.50 -6.64 3.11
CA THR A 29 -15.30 -5.20 3.09
C THR A 29 -16.63 -4.46 3.00
N GLY A 30 -16.88 -3.52 3.89
CA GLY A 30 -18.05 -2.65 3.83
C GLY A 30 -17.99 -1.70 2.64
N THR A 31 -16.78 -1.33 2.23
CA THR A 31 -16.51 -0.47 1.09
C THR A 31 -15.63 -1.17 0.05
N LEU A 32 -15.76 -0.81 -1.22
CA LEU A 32 -14.88 -1.30 -2.29
C LEU A 32 -13.64 -0.40 -2.42
N SER A 33 -12.60 -0.92 -3.08
CA SER A 33 -11.37 -0.17 -3.37
C SER A 33 -11.60 1.13 -4.15
N THR A 34 -12.69 1.23 -4.88
CA THR A 34 -13.11 2.43 -5.64
C THR A 34 -13.87 3.45 -4.80
N ASP A 35 -14.28 3.12 -3.58
CA ASP A 35 -15.05 4.02 -2.73
C ASP A 35 -14.14 5.11 -2.15
N LYS A 36 -14.57 6.36 -2.22
CA LYS A 36 -13.79 7.54 -1.80
C LYS A 36 -13.41 7.58 -0.32
N GLU A 37 -14.01 6.74 0.50
CA GLU A 37 -13.73 6.65 1.95
C GLU A 37 -12.51 5.79 2.28
N GLN A 38 -11.94 5.09 1.29
CA GLN A 38 -10.76 4.25 1.51
C GLN A 38 -9.46 5.01 1.24
N ALA A 39 -8.45 4.81 2.09
CA ALA A 39 -7.11 5.35 1.86
C ALA A 39 -6.52 4.93 0.50
N THR A 40 -6.84 3.71 0.03
CA THR A 40 -6.41 3.18 -1.27
C THR A 40 -6.90 4.02 -2.43
N SER A 41 -8.12 4.57 -2.38
CA SER A 41 -8.68 5.43 -3.43
C SER A 41 -8.23 6.90 -3.32
N ASN A 42 -7.73 7.30 -2.16
CA ASN A 42 -7.27 8.67 -1.90
C ASN A 42 -5.75 8.83 -1.95
N THR A 43 -5.00 7.77 -2.20
CA THR A 43 -3.55 7.85 -2.36
C THR A 43 -3.17 8.34 -3.75
N TRP A 44 -2.10 9.12 -3.84
CA TRP A 44 -1.45 9.46 -5.12
C TRP A 44 -0.63 8.30 -5.71
N GLY A 45 -0.55 7.17 -4.99
CA GLY A 45 -0.01 5.92 -5.50
C GLY A 45 1.49 5.91 -5.79
N TRP A 46 2.26 6.77 -5.14
CA TRP A 46 3.72 6.79 -5.30
C TRP A 46 4.37 5.60 -4.59
N VAL A 47 4.84 4.65 -5.37
CA VAL A 47 5.66 3.53 -4.91
C VAL A 47 7.12 3.96 -5.00
N ASN A 48 7.77 4.15 -3.87
CA ASN A 48 9.08 4.78 -3.82
C ASN A 48 10.01 4.19 -2.76
N GLY A 49 11.30 4.41 -2.96
CA GLY A 49 12.35 4.07 -2.00
C GLY A 49 12.64 5.16 -0.98
N TYR A 50 12.16 6.39 -1.19
CA TYR A 50 12.37 7.52 -0.30
C TYR A 50 11.72 7.26 1.08
N SER A 51 12.46 7.51 2.15
CA SER A 51 11.97 7.37 3.52
C SER A 51 12.63 8.40 4.43
N PRO A 52 11.87 9.25 5.12
CA PRO A 52 12.39 10.13 6.16
C PRO A 52 12.73 9.37 7.45
N ASN A 53 12.41 8.08 7.49
CA ASN A 53 12.61 7.21 8.65
C ASN A 53 13.99 6.56 8.64
N ASP A 54 14.14 5.50 9.42
CA ASP A 54 15.40 4.77 9.57
C ASP A 54 15.71 3.84 8.37
N LYS A 55 16.96 3.36 8.34
CA LYS A 55 17.47 2.42 7.33
C LYS A 55 16.64 1.12 7.23
N LYS A 56 16.05 0.63 8.33
CA LYS A 56 15.26 -0.60 8.31
C LYS A 56 13.97 -0.42 7.53
N TYR A 57 13.30 0.72 7.74
CA TYR A 57 12.10 1.05 6.99
C TYR A 57 12.42 1.34 5.51
N ALA A 58 13.53 2.02 5.22
CA ALA A 58 14.01 2.20 3.86
C ALA A 58 14.26 0.86 3.15
N ALA A 59 14.90 -0.10 3.82
CA ALA A 59 15.13 -1.44 3.28
C ALA A 59 13.81 -2.16 2.93
N PHE A 60 12.79 -2.03 3.78
CA PHE A 60 11.46 -2.58 3.52
C PHE A 60 10.82 -1.93 2.26
N ARG A 61 10.89 -0.60 2.13
CA ARG A 61 10.38 0.11 0.95
C ARG A 61 11.12 -0.27 -0.32
N LEU A 62 12.44 -0.36 -0.27
CA LEU A 62 13.27 -0.77 -1.42
C LEU A 62 13.01 -2.21 -1.86
N ALA A 63 12.76 -3.12 -0.92
CA ALA A 63 12.34 -4.48 -1.25
C ALA A 63 11.00 -4.49 -1.99
N ASN A 64 10.05 -3.68 -1.53
CA ASN A 64 8.75 -3.50 -2.19
C ASN A 64 8.92 -2.90 -3.60
N LEU A 65 9.69 -1.82 -3.74
CA LEU A 65 9.96 -1.15 -5.01
C LEU A 65 10.55 -2.12 -6.05
N LYS A 66 11.49 -2.98 -5.64
CA LYS A 66 12.07 -4.01 -6.51
C LYS A 66 11.09 -5.09 -6.94
N TYR A 67 10.05 -5.33 -6.16
CA TYR A 67 9.05 -6.38 -6.44
C TYR A 67 7.95 -5.93 -7.41
N TRP A 68 7.61 -4.64 -7.45
CA TRP A 68 6.53 -4.10 -8.29
C TRP A 68 6.69 -4.39 -9.78
N PRO A 69 7.88 -4.26 -10.42
CA PRO A 69 8.05 -4.61 -11.85
C PRO A 69 7.61 -6.04 -12.15
N LYS A 70 7.97 -6.98 -11.27
CA LYS A 70 7.56 -8.37 -11.40
C LYS A 70 6.04 -8.55 -11.27
N LEU A 71 5.40 -7.87 -10.31
CA LEU A 71 3.94 -7.91 -10.19
C LEU A 71 3.25 -7.37 -11.45
N ILE A 72 3.77 -6.30 -12.03
CA ILE A 72 3.23 -5.69 -13.26
C ILE A 72 3.38 -6.65 -14.45
N GLU A 73 4.48 -7.41 -14.52
CA GLU A 73 4.70 -8.43 -15.55
C GLU A 73 3.77 -9.64 -15.34
N ASP A 74 3.66 -10.14 -14.12
CA ASP A 74 2.93 -11.37 -13.78
C ASP A 74 1.40 -11.19 -13.83
N ILE A 75 0.89 -9.97 -13.60
CA ILE A 75 -0.55 -9.74 -13.42
C ILE A 75 -1.12 -8.90 -14.56
N LYS A 76 -1.94 -9.52 -15.39
CA LYS A 76 -2.64 -8.83 -16.49
C LYS A 76 -3.44 -7.63 -15.96
N HIS A 77 -3.33 -6.49 -16.65
CA HIS A 77 -3.98 -5.22 -16.32
C HIS A 77 -3.44 -4.47 -15.08
N LEU A 78 -2.44 -4.99 -14.39
CA LEU A 78 -1.69 -4.20 -13.44
C LEU A 78 -0.68 -3.33 -14.19
N THR A 79 -0.77 -2.02 -14.04
CA THR A 79 0.06 -1.07 -14.79
C THR A 79 0.60 0.03 -13.89
N SER A 80 1.75 0.57 -14.27
CA SER A 80 2.28 1.82 -13.75
C SER A 80 1.94 2.95 -14.70
N SER A 81 1.58 4.12 -14.16
CA SER A 81 1.29 5.33 -14.95
C SER A 81 2.55 6.15 -15.25
N SER A 82 3.63 5.94 -14.50
CA SER A 82 4.93 6.59 -14.72
C SER A 82 6.07 5.70 -14.23
N LYS A 83 7.28 6.04 -14.67
CA LYS A 83 8.53 5.49 -14.18
C LYS A 83 9.44 6.64 -13.78
N GLY A 84 9.96 6.57 -12.57
CA GLY A 84 10.71 7.65 -11.92
C GLY A 84 9.81 8.69 -11.26
N ALA A 85 10.33 9.33 -10.22
CA ALA A 85 9.64 10.41 -9.51
C ALA A 85 10.64 11.46 -9.02
N PHE A 86 10.23 12.73 -9.08
CA PHE A 86 10.98 13.85 -8.52
C PHE A 86 10.44 14.19 -7.13
N PHE A 87 11.33 14.63 -6.23
CA PHE A 87 10.97 15.16 -4.91
C PHE A 87 11.92 16.30 -4.51
N TRP A 88 11.38 17.35 -3.84
CA TRP A 88 12.12 18.56 -3.45
C TRP A 88 11.42 19.32 -2.31
N ASP A 89 10.89 18.63 -1.35
CA ASP A 89 10.10 19.17 -0.23
C ASP A 89 10.94 19.68 0.95
N MET A 90 12.24 19.88 0.76
CA MET A 90 13.20 20.29 1.79
C MET A 90 14.23 21.27 1.24
N ASP A 91 15.00 21.89 2.12
CA ASP A 91 16.10 22.79 1.74
C ASP A 91 17.17 22.05 0.95
N LYS A 92 17.95 22.82 0.14
CA LYS A 92 18.93 22.25 -0.79
C LYS A 92 19.99 21.38 -0.11
N ASP A 93 20.51 21.83 1.03
CA ASP A 93 21.57 21.11 1.74
C ASP A 93 21.01 19.82 2.36
N ASP A 94 19.84 19.89 2.99
CA ASP A 94 19.10 18.73 3.52
C ASP A 94 18.77 17.73 2.41
N LEU A 95 18.38 18.20 1.23
CA LEU A 95 18.07 17.36 0.08
C LEU A 95 19.32 16.61 -0.39
N SER A 96 20.47 17.28 -0.48
CA SER A 96 21.73 16.68 -0.90
C SER A 96 22.20 15.60 0.08
N GLU A 97 22.09 15.86 1.39
CA GLU A 97 22.38 14.88 2.43
C GLU A 97 21.42 13.69 2.37
N THR A 98 20.14 13.94 2.18
CA THR A 98 19.10 12.92 2.04
C THR A 98 19.38 12.03 0.83
N ILE A 99 19.71 12.59 -0.32
CA ILE A 99 20.08 11.82 -1.51
C ILE A 99 21.29 10.92 -1.24
N ALA A 100 22.36 11.47 -0.67
CA ALA A 100 23.56 10.71 -0.33
C ALA A 100 23.26 9.55 0.66
N GLN A 101 22.44 9.83 1.66
CA GLN A 101 22.00 8.83 2.62
C GLN A 101 21.22 7.71 1.94
N HIS A 102 20.24 8.05 1.09
CA HIS A 102 19.43 7.07 0.38
C HIS A 102 20.24 6.23 -0.61
N GLN A 103 21.21 6.83 -1.29
CA GLN A 103 22.18 6.11 -2.13
C GLN A 103 22.96 5.07 -1.29
N SER A 104 23.40 5.46 -0.09
CA SER A 104 24.10 4.56 0.83
C SER A 104 23.24 3.36 1.29
N TRP A 105 21.92 3.50 1.24
CA TRP A 105 20.95 2.44 1.55
C TRP A 105 20.56 1.59 0.33
N GLY A 106 21.07 1.95 -0.86
CA GLY A 106 20.83 1.22 -2.11
C GLY A 106 19.61 1.68 -2.91
N HIS A 107 19.09 2.88 -2.64
CA HIS A 107 18.10 3.51 -3.48
C HIS A 107 18.76 4.13 -4.73
N SER A 108 18.26 3.81 -5.91
CA SER A 108 18.67 4.46 -7.16
C SER A 108 18.06 5.85 -7.25
N VAL A 109 18.70 6.79 -6.58
CA VAL A 109 18.29 8.18 -6.55
C VAL A 109 19.48 9.07 -6.94
N SER A 110 19.23 10.13 -7.69
CA SER A 110 20.22 11.11 -8.11
C SER A 110 19.70 12.53 -7.90
N ASP A 111 20.60 13.50 -7.86
CA ASP A 111 20.23 14.91 -7.93
C ASP A 111 20.02 15.37 -9.38
N VAL A 112 19.03 16.21 -9.58
CA VAL A 112 18.74 16.85 -10.87
C VAL A 112 18.63 18.34 -10.69
N ARG A 113 19.48 19.09 -11.39
CA ARG A 113 19.53 20.55 -11.31
C ARG A 113 18.47 21.22 -12.17
N LYS A 114 18.11 22.45 -11.83
CA LYS A 114 17.06 23.28 -12.44
C LYS A 114 17.03 23.25 -13.96
N LEU A 115 18.18 23.40 -14.63
CA LEU A 115 18.25 23.40 -16.10
C LEU A 115 17.77 22.08 -16.71
N LYS A 116 18.10 20.95 -16.08
CA LYS A 116 17.66 19.65 -16.55
C LYS A 116 16.22 19.34 -16.14
N LEU A 117 15.75 19.93 -15.01
CA LEU A 117 14.35 19.84 -14.61
C LEU A 117 13.42 20.51 -15.63
N GLU A 118 13.88 21.53 -16.35
CA GLU A 118 13.12 22.19 -17.41
C GLU A 118 12.79 21.23 -18.56
N GLU A 119 13.70 20.35 -18.90
CA GLU A 119 13.48 19.31 -19.94
C GLU A 119 12.43 18.27 -19.51
N TYR A 120 12.48 17.84 -18.23
CA TYR A 120 11.56 16.84 -17.69
C TYR A 120 10.20 17.41 -17.31
N LEU A 121 10.17 18.64 -16.79
CA LEU A 121 8.99 19.29 -16.21
C LEU A 121 8.78 20.69 -16.85
N PRO A 122 8.53 20.77 -18.16
CA PRO A 122 8.45 22.05 -18.87
C PRO A 122 7.33 22.96 -18.35
N ASN A 123 6.25 22.39 -17.84
CA ASN A 123 5.09 23.14 -17.34
C ASN A 123 5.17 23.49 -15.85
N LEU A 124 6.27 23.17 -15.16
CA LEU A 124 6.46 23.53 -13.76
C LEU A 124 7.07 24.94 -13.68
N TYR A 125 6.28 25.93 -13.23
CA TYR A 125 6.72 27.34 -13.21
C TYR A 125 7.78 27.61 -12.13
N ASN A 126 7.56 27.14 -10.90
CA ASN A 126 8.46 27.35 -9.77
C ASN A 126 9.36 26.13 -9.56
N ARG A 127 10.30 25.92 -10.49
CA ARG A 127 11.24 24.80 -10.38
C ARG A 127 12.24 25.04 -9.26
N PRO A 128 12.52 24.03 -8.43
CA PRO A 128 13.59 24.12 -7.43
C PRO A 128 14.95 24.19 -8.11
N GLU A 129 15.95 24.69 -7.38
CA GLU A 129 17.35 24.71 -7.86
C GLU A 129 17.91 23.28 -8.04
N ILE A 130 17.42 22.36 -7.23
CA ILE A 130 17.77 20.94 -7.23
C ILE A 130 16.56 20.12 -6.81
N ALA A 131 16.42 18.93 -7.39
CA ALA A 131 15.44 17.92 -6.99
C ALA A 131 16.11 16.55 -6.90
N GLY A 132 15.62 15.68 -6.03
CA GLY A 132 15.94 14.26 -6.07
C GLY A 132 15.14 13.57 -7.16
N PHE A 133 15.74 12.62 -7.86
CA PHE A 133 15.07 11.78 -8.85
C PHE A 133 15.28 10.29 -8.52
N GLY A 134 14.20 9.62 -8.12
CA GLY A 134 14.17 8.18 -7.91
C GLY A 134 13.89 7.45 -9.22
N GLU A 135 14.91 6.86 -9.83
CA GLU A 135 14.85 6.27 -11.19
C GLU A 135 13.86 5.10 -11.30
N ASN A 136 13.75 4.31 -10.24
CA ASN A 136 12.93 3.11 -10.21
C ASN A 136 11.58 3.32 -9.51
N ASP A 137 11.33 4.53 -9.03
CA ASP A 137 10.05 4.88 -8.42
C ASP A 137 8.92 4.77 -9.45
N LEU A 138 7.75 4.39 -8.99
CA LEU A 138 6.58 4.15 -9.83
C LEU A 138 5.39 4.95 -9.34
N ALA A 139 4.49 5.26 -10.23
CA ALA A 139 3.15 5.70 -9.87
C ALA A 139 2.12 4.66 -10.32
N ILE A 140 1.25 4.26 -9.41
CA ILE A 140 0.18 3.30 -9.66
C ILE A 140 -1.16 3.90 -9.24
N GLU A 141 -2.23 3.49 -9.89
CA GLU A 141 -3.57 3.80 -9.42
C GLU A 141 -3.98 2.77 -8.35
N GLY A 142 -3.99 3.19 -7.08
CA GLY A 142 -4.18 2.29 -5.93
C GLY A 142 -5.44 1.45 -6.01
N SER A 143 -6.58 2.05 -6.40
CA SER A 143 -7.86 1.36 -6.53
C SER A 143 -7.82 0.29 -7.62
N LYS A 144 -7.29 0.62 -8.81
CA LYS A 144 -7.13 -0.36 -9.89
C LYS A 144 -6.18 -1.49 -9.50
N ALA A 145 -5.08 -1.17 -8.83
CA ALA A 145 -4.13 -2.17 -8.36
C ALA A 145 -4.80 -3.14 -7.37
N ALA A 146 -5.58 -2.61 -6.41
CA ALA A 146 -6.31 -3.45 -5.47
C ALA A 146 -7.33 -4.37 -6.18
N ASP A 147 -8.13 -3.83 -7.10
CA ASP A 147 -9.11 -4.61 -7.86
C ASP A 147 -8.48 -5.72 -8.70
N VAL A 148 -7.36 -5.42 -9.35
CA VAL A 148 -6.64 -6.38 -10.17
C VAL A 148 -6.03 -7.49 -9.30
N LEU A 149 -5.44 -7.15 -8.16
CA LEU A 149 -4.90 -8.12 -7.19
C LEU A 149 -6.00 -9.02 -6.61
N ILE A 150 -7.16 -8.45 -6.25
CA ILE A 150 -8.32 -9.21 -5.77
C ILE A 150 -8.77 -10.22 -6.84
N LYS A 151 -8.93 -9.78 -8.08
CA LYS A 151 -9.32 -10.65 -9.20
C LYS A 151 -8.29 -11.76 -9.43
N ALA A 152 -7.01 -11.42 -9.41
CA ALA A 152 -5.93 -12.39 -9.59
C ALA A 152 -5.82 -13.40 -8.44
N SER A 153 -6.26 -13.05 -7.24
CA SER A 153 -6.30 -13.96 -6.08
C SER A 153 -7.42 -14.99 -6.14
N GLY A 154 -8.43 -14.79 -7.01
CA GLY A 154 -9.64 -15.63 -7.01
C GLY A 154 -10.49 -15.54 -5.74
N SER A 155 -10.25 -14.55 -4.88
CA SER A 155 -10.97 -14.41 -3.62
C SER A 155 -12.45 -14.06 -3.84
N ARG A 156 -13.31 -14.58 -2.94
CA ARG A 156 -14.73 -14.23 -2.89
C ARG A 156 -14.93 -12.94 -2.11
N ILE A 157 -15.51 -11.91 -2.74
CA ILE A 157 -15.81 -10.63 -2.07
C ILE A 157 -17.19 -10.69 -1.44
N LYS A 158 -17.28 -10.29 -0.17
CA LYS A 158 -18.53 -10.04 0.56
C LYS A 158 -18.56 -8.57 1.00
N LYS A 159 -19.60 -7.86 0.55
CA LYS A 159 -19.85 -6.45 0.93
C LYS A 159 -20.60 -6.40 2.26
N PHE A 160 -19.92 -6.71 3.35
CA PHE A 160 -20.45 -6.73 4.71
C PHE A 160 -19.55 -5.89 5.62
N ASN A 161 -20.14 -5.32 6.66
CA ASN A 161 -19.39 -4.69 7.74
C ASN A 161 -19.04 -5.73 8.80
N VAL A 162 -17.77 -5.82 9.17
CA VAL A 162 -17.31 -6.69 10.25
C VAL A 162 -17.42 -5.91 11.55
N ASN A 163 -18.21 -6.44 12.50
CA ASN A 163 -18.46 -5.81 13.77
C ASN A 163 -17.46 -6.26 14.85
N LYS A 164 -17.11 -7.54 14.87
CA LYS A 164 -16.15 -8.11 15.83
C LYS A 164 -15.57 -9.45 15.38
N LEU A 165 -14.49 -9.84 16.04
CA LEU A 165 -13.91 -11.19 15.93
C LEU A 165 -14.64 -12.15 16.87
N ILE A 166 -14.81 -13.40 16.44
CA ILE A 166 -15.41 -14.47 17.24
C ILE A 166 -14.33 -15.43 17.71
N PHE A 167 -14.33 -15.71 19.01
CA PHE A 167 -13.37 -16.63 19.64
C PHE A 167 -14.09 -17.80 20.32
N LYS A 168 -13.41 -18.92 20.31
CA LYS A 168 -13.72 -20.08 21.16
C LYS A 168 -12.40 -20.60 21.73
N GLU A 169 -12.32 -20.76 23.06
CA GLU A 169 -11.13 -21.27 23.74
C GLU A 169 -9.84 -20.54 23.33
N ASN A 170 -9.88 -19.20 23.32
CA ASN A 170 -8.78 -18.30 22.90
C ASN A 170 -8.30 -18.46 21.44
N LYS A 171 -9.03 -19.17 20.59
CA LYS A 171 -8.77 -19.28 19.16
C LYS A 171 -9.82 -18.51 18.38
N VAL A 172 -9.39 -17.75 17.37
CA VAL A 172 -10.32 -17.13 16.42
C VAL A 172 -11.04 -18.24 15.64
N ILE A 173 -12.36 -18.13 15.54
CA ILE A 173 -13.21 -19.06 14.79
C ILE A 173 -14.02 -18.37 13.70
N GLY A 174 -13.89 -17.06 13.55
CA GLY A 174 -14.60 -16.30 12.52
C GLY A 174 -14.78 -14.84 12.88
N VAL A 175 -15.68 -14.20 12.15
CA VAL A 175 -16.09 -12.80 12.33
C VAL A 175 -17.62 -12.70 12.38
N GLU A 176 -18.12 -11.76 13.18
CA GLU A 176 -19.52 -11.33 13.13
C GLU A 176 -19.62 -10.14 12.19
N THR A 177 -20.59 -10.18 11.30
CA THR A 177 -20.89 -9.13 10.34
C THR A 177 -22.32 -8.64 10.53
N ASP A 178 -22.66 -7.52 9.87
CA ASP A 178 -24.05 -7.03 9.75
C ASP A 178 -25.01 -8.01 9.04
N GLN A 179 -24.47 -9.07 8.41
CA GLN A 179 -25.24 -10.12 7.71
C GLN A 179 -25.11 -11.50 8.36
N GLY A 180 -24.59 -11.56 9.58
CA GLY A 180 -24.40 -12.80 10.35
C GLY A 180 -22.94 -13.22 10.51
N ILE A 181 -22.73 -14.42 11.04
CA ILE A 181 -21.40 -14.94 11.36
C ILE A 181 -20.81 -15.67 10.15
N ILE A 182 -19.53 -15.42 9.88
CA ILE A 182 -18.74 -16.15 8.90
C ILE A 182 -17.60 -16.84 9.64
N TYR A 183 -17.54 -18.17 9.54
CA TYR A 183 -16.57 -18.99 10.25
C TYR A 183 -15.26 -19.15 9.46
N SER A 184 -14.14 -19.04 10.16
CA SER A 184 -12.80 -19.36 9.68
C SER A 184 -11.82 -19.44 10.84
N ASN A 185 -10.90 -20.38 10.78
CA ASN A 185 -9.82 -20.50 11.78
C ASN A 185 -8.67 -19.49 11.55
N GLU A 186 -8.72 -18.75 10.44
CA GLU A 186 -7.70 -17.74 10.10
C GLU A 186 -8.39 -16.47 9.65
N VAL A 187 -8.09 -15.37 10.35
CA VAL A 187 -8.62 -14.03 10.06
C VAL A 187 -7.47 -13.04 9.99
N ILE A 188 -7.33 -12.41 8.83
CA ILE A 188 -6.38 -11.32 8.60
C ILE A 188 -7.11 -10.00 8.68
N ILE A 189 -6.62 -9.08 9.50
CA ILE A 189 -7.17 -7.73 9.63
C ILE A 189 -6.36 -6.78 8.76
N ALA A 190 -6.97 -6.26 7.72
CA ALA A 190 -6.43 -5.27 6.79
C ALA A 190 -7.45 -4.12 6.59
N ALA A 191 -8.14 -3.76 7.67
CA ALA A 191 -9.28 -2.86 7.66
C ALA A 191 -8.91 -1.36 7.61
N GLY A 192 -7.63 -1.03 7.36
CA GLY A 192 -7.18 0.36 7.34
C GLY A 192 -7.51 1.10 8.63
N LEU A 193 -8.12 2.29 8.53
CA LEU A 193 -8.52 3.10 9.69
C LEU A 193 -9.59 2.44 10.58
N GLY A 194 -10.29 1.43 10.11
CA GLY A 194 -11.20 0.63 10.93
C GLY A 194 -10.51 -0.45 11.79
N THR A 195 -9.19 -0.63 11.64
CA THR A 195 -8.44 -1.62 12.43
C THR A 195 -8.48 -1.35 13.93
N PRO A 196 -8.29 -0.11 14.43
CA PRO A 196 -8.38 0.17 15.86
C PRO A 196 -9.73 -0.22 16.47
N ASP A 197 -10.82 0.11 15.80
CA ASP A 197 -12.17 -0.17 16.30
C ASP A 197 -12.41 -1.68 16.39
N LEU A 198 -12.02 -2.41 15.36
CA LEU A 198 -12.14 -3.87 15.34
C LEU A 198 -11.29 -4.53 16.44
N LEU A 199 -10.06 -4.06 16.67
CA LEU A 199 -9.17 -4.58 17.71
C LEU A 199 -9.65 -4.22 19.11
N SER A 200 -10.34 -3.08 19.29
CA SER A 200 -10.92 -2.68 20.57
C SER A 200 -11.97 -3.68 21.06
N THR A 201 -12.67 -4.38 20.14
CA THR A 201 -13.67 -5.41 20.48
C THR A 201 -13.09 -6.60 21.22
N ILE A 202 -11.75 -6.75 21.19
CA ILE A 202 -11.00 -7.82 21.86
C ILE A 202 -10.00 -7.25 22.87
N ASN A 203 -10.24 -6.03 23.36
CA ASN A 203 -9.40 -5.33 24.35
C ASN A 203 -7.96 -5.06 23.91
N ILE A 204 -7.69 -4.99 22.60
CA ILE A 204 -6.39 -4.55 22.07
C ILE A 204 -6.49 -3.07 21.72
N ASN A 205 -5.71 -2.26 22.43
CA ASN A 205 -5.58 -0.83 22.15
C ASN A 205 -4.51 -0.62 21.06
N PHE A 206 -4.95 -0.37 19.84
CA PHE A 206 -4.08 -0.06 18.70
C PHE A 206 -4.36 1.36 18.21
N LYS A 207 -3.34 2.21 18.19
CA LYS A 207 -3.48 3.59 17.75
C LYS A 207 -3.06 3.70 16.28
N MET A 208 -3.92 4.28 15.48
CA MET A 208 -3.65 4.63 14.08
C MET A 208 -4.24 6.02 13.81
N SER A 209 -3.54 6.85 13.07
CA SER A 209 -4.03 8.15 12.61
C SER A 209 -3.83 8.28 11.10
N SER A 210 -4.70 9.02 10.47
CA SER A 210 -4.51 9.45 9.08
C SER A 210 -3.69 10.74 9.05
N THR A 211 -2.93 10.93 7.99
CA THR A 211 -2.17 12.16 7.69
C THR A 211 -2.90 13.06 6.69
N LEU A 212 -4.21 12.86 6.56
CA LEU A 212 -5.08 13.67 5.68
C LEU A 212 -5.47 14.96 6.37
#